data_bc22953b24305bdc3da90521d621ffd4
#
_entry.id   bc22953b24305bdc3da90521d621ffd4
#
_cell.length_a   1.000
_cell.length_b   1.000
_cell.length_c   1.000
_cell.angle_alpha   90.00
_cell.angle_beta   90.00
_cell.angle_gamma   90.00
#
_symmetry.space_group_name_H-M   'P 1'
#
loop_
_entity.id
_entity.type
_entity.pdbx_description
1 polymer ?
#
loop_
_entity_poly.entity_id
_entity_poly.type
_entity_poly.pdbx_seq_one_letter_code
_entity_poly.pdbx_strand_id
1 'polypeptide(L)'
;MTREDYERYARAFNARDYDAVFDFYVEDPCIAFFGVEIRSREDLKRFYGFLHRYVRETITVERFASSEDLAAVEGVVRVEGLQDLHAETLAANGVPPLFAMAKGEVREMRQYIHYHLRDDRIESVGCAMAG
;
A
#
# COMPACT_ATOMS: atom_id res chain seq x y z
N MET A 1 -8.79 10.81 -11.45
CA MET A 1 -9.11 9.52 -10.78
C MET A 1 -10.42 9.66 -10.04
N THR A 2 -11.35 8.79 -10.32
CA THR A 2 -12.65 8.74 -9.63
C THR A 2 -12.59 7.77 -8.45
N ARG A 3 -13.63 7.82 -7.58
CA ARG A 3 -13.76 6.81 -6.51
C ARG A 3 -13.82 5.40 -7.07
N GLU A 4 -14.53 5.22 -8.19
CA GLU A 4 -14.64 3.92 -8.85
C GLU A 4 -13.28 3.42 -9.35
N ASP A 5 -12.45 4.30 -9.91
CA ASP A 5 -11.07 3.97 -10.30
C ASP A 5 -10.26 3.51 -9.09
N TYR A 6 -10.38 4.22 -7.98
CA TYR A 6 -9.65 3.86 -6.77
C TYR A 6 -10.15 2.54 -6.18
N GLU A 7 -11.44 2.28 -6.25
CA GLU A 7 -11.99 0.99 -5.79
C GLU A 7 -11.46 -0.18 -6.64
N ARG A 8 -11.24 0.04 -7.94
CA ARG A 8 -10.56 -0.96 -8.79
C ARG A 8 -9.11 -1.17 -8.37
N TYR A 9 -8.41 -0.08 -8.03
CA TYR A 9 -7.06 -0.15 -7.47
C TYR A 9 -7.06 -0.97 -6.18
N ALA A 10 -7.95 -0.69 -5.25
CA ALA A 10 -8.04 -1.40 -3.97
C ALA A 10 -8.36 -2.89 -4.19
N ARG A 11 -9.25 -3.23 -5.13
CA ARG A 11 -9.52 -4.63 -5.45
C ARG A 11 -8.29 -5.35 -6.01
N ALA A 12 -7.53 -4.70 -6.88
CA ALA A 12 -6.29 -5.28 -7.41
C ALA A 12 -5.27 -5.51 -6.29
N PHE A 13 -5.15 -4.54 -5.39
CA PHE A 13 -4.27 -4.66 -4.23
C PHE A 13 -4.70 -5.82 -3.33
N ASN A 14 -5.98 -5.88 -2.98
CA ASN A 14 -6.55 -6.93 -2.12
C ASN A 14 -6.42 -8.33 -2.76
N ALA A 15 -6.44 -8.40 -4.08
CA ALA A 15 -6.25 -9.64 -4.83
C ALA A 15 -4.77 -10.00 -5.04
N ARG A 16 -3.84 -9.14 -4.60
CA ARG A 16 -2.39 -9.30 -4.79
C ARG A 16 -1.98 -9.34 -6.26
N ASP A 17 -2.73 -8.65 -7.09
CA ASP A 17 -2.40 -8.47 -8.51
C ASP A 17 -1.51 -7.23 -8.64
N TYR A 18 -0.21 -7.41 -8.41
CA TYR A 18 0.73 -6.30 -8.32
C TYR A 18 0.94 -5.61 -9.67
N ASP A 19 0.85 -6.32 -10.76
CA ASP A 19 0.94 -5.71 -12.09
C ASP A 19 -0.26 -4.79 -12.35
N ALA A 20 -1.47 -5.24 -12.01
CA ALA A 20 -2.66 -4.40 -12.11
C ALA A 20 -2.57 -3.18 -11.17
N VAL A 21 -2.04 -3.36 -9.96
CA VAL A 21 -1.80 -2.26 -9.03
C VAL A 21 -0.85 -1.24 -9.67
N PHE A 22 0.29 -1.69 -10.19
CA PHE A 22 1.29 -0.78 -10.74
C PHE A 22 0.81 -0.07 -12.02
N ASP A 23 -0.14 -0.64 -12.75
CA ASP A 23 -0.71 0.01 -13.93
C ASP A 23 -1.43 1.33 -13.62
N PHE A 24 -1.77 1.59 -12.35
CA PHE A 24 -2.29 2.89 -11.90
C PHE A 24 -1.22 3.93 -11.67
N TYR A 25 0.05 3.56 -11.71
CA TYR A 25 1.21 4.43 -11.45
C TYR A 25 1.87 4.88 -12.73
N VAL A 26 2.59 6.02 -12.66
CA VAL A 26 3.57 6.38 -13.68
C VAL A 26 4.73 5.37 -13.64
N GLU A 27 5.57 5.36 -14.68
CA GLU A 27 6.69 4.39 -14.76
C GLU A 27 7.77 4.61 -13.71
N ASP A 28 7.96 5.86 -13.29
CA ASP A 28 9.00 6.28 -12.35
C ASP A 28 8.40 6.92 -11.08
N PRO A 29 7.55 6.21 -10.32
CA PRO A 29 6.87 6.78 -9.18
C PRO A 29 7.82 6.99 -8.01
N CYS A 30 7.39 7.83 -7.08
CA CYS A 30 8.01 7.97 -5.77
C CYS A 30 7.00 7.54 -4.71
N ILE A 31 6.99 6.27 -4.35
CA ILE A 31 6.11 5.72 -3.33
C ILE A 31 6.92 5.60 -2.05
N ALA A 32 6.57 6.38 -1.04
CA ALA A 32 7.27 6.36 0.23
C ALA A 32 6.26 6.29 1.37
N PHE A 33 6.39 5.30 2.23
CA PHE A 33 5.54 5.15 3.41
C PHE A 33 6.26 4.36 4.49
N PHE A 34 6.17 4.85 5.72
CA PHE A 34 6.68 4.17 6.91
C PHE A 34 8.11 3.58 6.76
N GLY A 35 9.01 4.32 6.07
CA GLY A 35 10.39 3.91 5.86
C GLY A 35 10.62 2.98 4.67
N VAL A 36 9.59 2.69 3.90
CA VAL A 36 9.68 1.92 2.66
C VAL A 36 9.68 2.88 1.47
N GLU A 37 10.49 2.61 0.48
CA GLU A 37 10.55 3.38 -0.76
C GLU A 37 10.46 2.46 -1.97
N ILE A 38 9.51 2.76 -2.87
CA ILE A 38 9.25 1.99 -4.08
C ILE A 38 9.33 2.93 -5.28
N ARG A 39 10.18 2.61 -6.25
CA ARG A 39 10.45 3.46 -7.41
C ARG A 39 10.17 2.80 -8.74
N SER A 40 9.79 1.52 -8.75
CA SER A 40 9.57 0.77 -9.99
C SER A 40 8.57 -0.35 -9.78
N ARG A 41 8.10 -0.93 -10.88
CA ARG A 41 7.26 -2.13 -10.84
C ARG A 41 7.96 -3.28 -10.13
N GLU A 42 9.25 -3.44 -10.38
CA GLU A 42 10.05 -4.51 -9.75
C GLU A 42 10.17 -4.31 -8.25
N ASP A 43 10.37 -3.06 -7.80
CA ASP A 43 10.42 -2.74 -6.38
C ASP A 43 9.09 -3.07 -5.69
N LEU A 44 7.96 -2.70 -6.32
CA LEU A 44 6.63 -2.96 -5.78
C LEU A 44 6.38 -4.47 -5.65
N LYS A 45 6.70 -5.23 -6.68
CA LYS A 45 6.52 -6.69 -6.68
C LYS A 45 7.42 -7.36 -5.66
N ARG A 46 8.64 -6.88 -5.50
CA ARG A 46 9.60 -7.41 -4.53
C ARG A 46 9.13 -7.16 -3.10
N PHE A 47 8.74 -5.93 -2.79
CA PHE A 47 8.31 -5.57 -1.44
C PHE A 47 7.03 -6.30 -1.04
N TYR A 48 5.97 -6.15 -1.82
CA TYR A 48 4.68 -6.78 -1.49
C TYR A 48 4.72 -8.29 -1.69
N GLY A 49 5.47 -8.79 -2.65
CA GLY A 49 5.67 -10.23 -2.84
C GLY A 49 6.36 -10.86 -1.63
N PHE A 50 7.30 -10.16 -1.01
CA PHE A 50 7.90 -10.58 0.25
C PHE A 50 6.91 -10.47 1.40
N LEU A 51 6.34 -9.29 1.63
CA LEU A 51 5.49 -9.00 2.79
C LEU A 51 4.25 -9.90 2.82
N HIS A 52 3.61 -10.09 1.68
CA HIS A 52 2.35 -10.84 1.60
C HIS A 52 2.52 -12.36 1.69
N ARG A 53 3.74 -12.87 1.82
CA ARG A 53 3.95 -14.26 2.25
C ARG A 53 3.67 -14.44 3.73
N TYR A 54 3.81 -13.37 4.51
CA TYR A 54 3.67 -13.38 5.96
C TYR A 54 2.38 -12.77 6.46
N VAL A 55 1.83 -11.82 5.71
CA VAL A 55 0.61 -11.09 6.13
C VAL A 55 -0.37 -10.98 4.97
N ARG A 56 -1.63 -10.82 5.32
CA ARG A 56 -2.69 -10.45 4.37
C ARG A 56 -3.07 -9.00 4.66
N GLU A 57 -2.95 -8.16 3.65
CA GLU A 57 -3.41 -6.78 3.72
C GLU A 57 -4.65 -6.58 2.87
N THR A 58 -5.63 -5.88 3.41
CA THR A 58 -6.82 -5.47 2.65
C THR A 58 -7.11 -4.00 2.92
N ILE A 59 -7.50 -3.28 1.86
CA ILE A 59 -7.88 -1.87 1.92
C ILE A 59 -9.39 -1.77 1.75
N THR A 60 -10.04 -1.06 2.68
CA THR A 60 -11.44 -0.69 2.57
C THR A 60 -11.53 0.83 2.48
N VAL A 61 -12.17 1.34 1.44
CA VAL A 61 -12.33 2.79 1.23
C VAL A 61 -13.54 3.27 2.00
N GLU A 62 -13.34 4.27 2.85
CA GLU A 62 -14.43 4.91 3.59
C GLU A 62 -14.86 6.22 2.96
N ARG A 63 -13.90 7.08 2.60
CA ARG A 63 -14.15 8.36 1.94
C ARG A 63 -13.14 8.60 0.83
N PHE A 64 -13.60 9.28 -0.19
CA PHE A 64 -12.77 9.60 -1.35
C PHE A 64 -13.11 11.00 -1.86
N ALA A 65 -12.09 11.77 -2.18
CA ALA A 65 -12.22 13.03 -2.90
C ALA A 65 -11.04 13.16 -3.85
N SER A 66 -11.23 13.81 -4.98
CA SER A 66 -10.15 14.01 -5.91
C SER A 66 -10.27 15.32 -6.66
N SER A 67 -9.13 15.77 -7.13
CA SER A 67 -8.96 16.84 -8.09
C SER A 67 -8.15 16.32 -9.27
N GLU A 68 -7.75 17.21 -10.17
CA GLU A 68 -6.93 16.85 -11.33
C GLU A 68 -5.58 16.22 -10.92
N ASP A 69 -5.00 16.68 -9.81
CA ASP A 69 -3.65 16.32 -9.40
C ASP A 69 -3.56 15.62 -8.03
N LEU A 70 -4.70 15.32 -7.41
CA LEU A 70 -4.72 14.70 -6.09
C LEU A 70 -5.92 13.77 -5.94
N ALA A 71 -5.69 12.59 -5.41
CA ALA A 71 -6.73 11.73 -4.85
C ALA A 71 -6.49 11.58 -3.35
N ALA A 72 -7.49 11.95 -2.55
CA ALA A 72 -7.44 11.86 -1.10
C ALA A 72 -8.38 10.75 -0.63
N VAL A 73 -7.84 9.82 0.15
CA VAL A 73 -8.55 8.64 0.61
C VAL A 73 -8.51 8.57 2.13
N GLU A 74 -9.67 8.35 2.73
CA GLU A 74 -9.75 7.83 4.09
C GLU A 74 -10.09 6.35 3.97
N GLY A 75 -9.20 5.50 4.48
CA GLY A 75 -9.36 4.06 4.37
C GLY A 75 -8.95 3.31 5.61
N VAL A 76 -9.41 2.08 5.69
CA VAL A 76 -8.95 1.15 6.72
C VAL A 76 -8.09 0.09 6.04
N VAL A 77 -6.86 -0.04 6.52
CA VAL A 77 -5.96 -1.12 6.12
C VAL A 77 -6.00 -2.17 7.22
N ARG A 78 -6.50 -3.36 6.88
CA ARG A 78 -6.52 -4.50 7.79
C ARG A 78 -5.35 -5.41 7.45
N VAL A 79 -4.55 -5.72 8.44
CA VAL A 79 -3.39 -6.60 8.29
C VAL A 79 -3.57 -7.80 9.20
N GLU A 80 -3.47 -8.99 8.63
CA GLU A 80 -3.59 -10.25 9.35
C GLU A 80 -2.30 -11.05 9.20
N GLY A 81 -1.72 -11.49 10.31
CA GLY A 81 -0.53 -12.33 10.32
C GLY A 81 -0.86 -13.75 9.89
N LEU A 82 -0.31 -14.18 8.76
CA LEU A 82 -0.43 -15.55 8.25
C LEU A 82 0.66 -16.45 8.83
N GLN A 83 1.82 -15.86 9.13
CA GLN A 83 2.98 -16.49 9.72
C GLN A 83 3.65 -15.47 10.65
N ASP A 84 4.51 -15.93 11.54
CA ASP A 84 5.34 -15.03 12.33
C ASP A 84 6.32 -14.28 11.42
N LEU A 85 6.29 -12.96 11.49
CA LEU A 85 7.21 -12.09 10.77
C LEU A 85 8.07 -11.35 11.78
N HIS A 86 9.31 -11.82 11.92
CA HIS A 86 10.25 -11.31 12.91
C HIS A 86 11.06 -10.12 12.38
N ALA A 87 11.52 -9.28 13.32
CA ALA A 87 12.33 -8.12 12.99
C ALA A 87 13.61 -8.49 12.22
N GLU A 88 14.21 -9.65 12.51
CA GLU A 88 15.40 -10.13 11.81
C GLU A 88 15.12 -10.45 10.35
N THR A 89 13.97 -11.07 10.06
CA THR A 89 13.55 -11.36 8.68
C THR A 89 13.29 -10.07 7.91
N LEU A 90 12.65 -9.10 8.55
CA LEU A 90 12.42 -7.78 7.97
C LEU A 90 13.75 -7.09 7.65
N ALA A 91 14.67 -7.05 8.61
CA ALA A 91 15.99 -6.43 8.44
C ALA A 91 16.78 -7.07 7.30
N ALA A 92 16.71 -8.40 7.17
CA ALA A 92 17.38 -9.12 6.09
C ALA A 92 16.84 -8.75 4.71
N ASN A 93 15.63 -8.21 4.64
CA ASN A 93 14.98 -7.77 3.40
C ASN A 93 14.92 -6.24 3.27
N GLY A 94 15.60 -5.51 4.14
CA GLY A 94 15.65 -4.05 4.11
C GLY A 94 14.34 -3.37 4.50
N VAL A 95 13.51 -4.04 5.29
CA VAL A 95 12.19 -3.54 5.71
C VAL A 95 12.24 -3.16 7.19
N PRO A 96 11.65 -2.01 7.58
CA PRO A 96 11.65 -1.58 8.98
C PRO A 96 10.92 -2.55 9.91
N PRO A 97 11.34 -2.64 11.20
CA PRO A 97 10.74 -3.55 12.18
C PRO A 97 9.27 -3.23 12.51
N LEU A 98 8.79 -2.05 12.13
CA LEU A 98 7.39 -1.65 12.25
C LEU A 98 6.43 -2.70 11.67
N PHE A 99 6.85 -3.43 10.66
CA PHE A 99 6.03 -4.43 9.98
C PHE A 99 6.05 -5.80 10.68
N ALA A 100 6.75 -5.95 11.80
CA ALA A 100 6.78 -7.21 12.53
C ALA A 100 5.39 -7.57 13.05
N MET A 101 5.04 -8.85 12.96
CA MET A 101 3.71 -9.32 13.29
C MET A 101 3.73 -10.80 13.65
N ALA A 102 2.91 -11.19 14.62
CA ALA A 102 2.75 -12.59 14.97
C ALA A 102 1.67 -13.26 14.12
N LYS A 103 1.81 -14.56 13.90
CA LYS A 103 0.77 -15.37 13.27
C LYS A 103 -0.54 -15.23 14.05
N GLY A 104 -1.63 -14.94 13.34
CA GLY A 104 -2.95 -14.75 13.93
C GLY A 104 -3.22 -13.37 14.49
N GLU A 105 -2.21 -12.52 14.57
CA GLU A 105 -2.39 -11.11 14.97
C GLU A 105 -3.16 -10.39 13.89
N VAL A 106 -4.09 -9.49 14.30
CA VAL A 106 -4.85 -8.65 13.38
C VAL A 106 -4.72 -7.21 13.83
N ARG A 107 -4.40 -6.32 12.89
CA ARG A 107 -4.37 -4.87 13.10
C ARG A 107 -5.27 -4.21 12.08
N GLU A 108 -6.08 -3.27 12.55
CA GLU A 108 -6.83 -2.39 11.67
C GLU A 108 -6.32 -0.98 11.85
N MET A 109 -5.89 -0.36 10.75
CA MET A 109 -5.27 0.96 10.78
C MET A 109 -6.08 1.90 9.89
N ARG A 110 -6.69 2.90 10.49
CA ARG A 110 -7.31 3.97 9.71
C ARG A 110 -6.21 4.89 9.22
N GLN A 111 -6.21 5.18 7.94
CA GLN A 111 -5.19 5.98 7.30
C GLN A 111 -5.78 7.08 6.45
N TYR A 112 -5.07 8.19 6.40
CA TYR A 112 -5.27 9.25 5.42
C TYR A 112 -4.19 9.08 4.36
N ILE A 113 -4.60 8.84 3.11
CA ILE A 113 -3.67 8.55 2.02
C ILE A 113 -3.86 9.59 0.94
N HIS A 114 -2.77 10.26 0.56
CA HIS A 114 -2.75 11.20 -0.55
C HIS A 114 -1.98 10.60 -1.70
N TYR A 115 -2.65 10.53 -2.84
CA TYR A 115 -2.05 10.10 -4.10
C TYR A 115 -1.90 11.33 -4.99
N HIS A 116 -0.67 11.72 -5.27
CA HIS A 116 -0.40 12.81 -6.22
C HIS A 116 -0.46 12.24 -7.63
N LEU A 117 -1.20 12.92 -8.51
CA LEU A 117 -1.49 12.44 -9.85
C LEU A 117 -0.76 13.27 -10.91
N ARG A 118 -0.29 12.60 -11.94
CA ARG A 118 0.22 13.21 -13.18
C ARG A 118 -0.43 12.47 -14.34
N ASP A 119 -1.18 13.20 -15.16
CA ASP A 119 -1.93 12.61 -16.29
C ASP A 119 -2.82 11.44 -15.84
N ASP A 120 -3.53 11.64 -14.73
CA ASP A 120 -4.44 10.68 -14.10
C ASP A 120 -3.79 9.38 -13.60
N ARG A 121 -2.46 9.37 -13.50
CA ARG A 121 -1.70 8.26 -12.92
C ARG A 121 -0.99 8.71 -11.65
N ILE A 122 -0.78 7.78 -10.74
CA ILE A 122 -0.16 8.08 -9.45
C ILE A 122 1.35 8.26 -9.63
N GLU A 123 1.87 9.43 -9.26
CA GLU A 123 3.30 9.70 -9.28
C GLU A 123 3.95 9.62 -7.90
N SER A 124 3.19 9.89 -6.84
CA SER A 124 3.70 9.77 -5.47
C SER A 124 2.56 9.47 -4.50
N VAL A 125 2.91 8.87 -3.38
CA VAL A 125 1.97 8.51 -2.32
C VAL A 125 2.53 8.98 -0.99
N GLY A 126 1.69 9.61 -0.20
CA GLY A 126 1.96 9.91 1.18
C GLY A 126 0.82 9.41 2.05
N CYS A 127 1.12 8.85 3.20
CA CYS A 127 0.08 8.40 4.11
C CYS A 127 0.43 8.72 5.56
N ALA A 128 -0.63 8.85 6.37
CA ALA A 128 -0.52 9.08 7.79
C ALA A 128 -1.59 8.28 8.52
N MET A 129 -1.26 7.85 9.72
CA MET A 129 -2.23 7.19 10.58
C MET A 129 -3.22 8.22 11.12
N ALA A 130 -4.48 7.88 11.13
CA ALA A 130 -5.51 8.67 11.82
C ALA A 130 -5.33 8.48 13.31
N GLY A 131 -5.20 9.58 14.01
CA GLY A 131 -4.93 9.62 15.45
C GLY A 131 -6.07 9.19 16.35
#